data_61a0ba08304c3e08d882f3bce9290740
#
_entry.id   61a0ba08304c3e08d882f3bce9290740
#
_cell.length_a   1.000
_cell.length_b   1.000
_cell.length_c   1.000
_cell.angle_alpha   90.00
_cell.angle_beta   90.00
_cell.angle_gamma   90.00
#
_symmetry.space_group_name_H-M   'P 1'
#
loop_
_entity.id
_entity.type
_entity.pdbx_description
1 polymer ?
#
loop_
_entity_poly.entity_id
_entity_poly.type
_entity_poly.pdbx_seq_one_letter_code
_entity_poly.pdbx_strand_id
1 'polypeptide(L)'
;MPHTAHPPRAAGAEDAGVLMGGDGRAWERLADGVVRRRLPEWDATVGAVSGDDGALVIDTGSSLREGAGIRADVTALLGRRVRWAALTHPHFDHVFGTAVFSGAQVYAAVGAAAFLDRHGEALRDDAVAHGLPEDEAAEAADVLARPHHPVSGQLTLDLGGREVVLVNVGPAHTEHDLAVLVPGDPDVVFCGDLVEESDEPQAGADAHPARWPAALDRLLALGGEEALYVPGHGAVVDAAFVRAQREELARRFAGPDA
;
A
#
# COMPACT_ATOMS: atom_id res chain seq x y z
N MET A 1 18.78 -50.32 16.18
CA MET A 1 17.66 -49.39 16.07
C MET A 1 18.24 -47.99 16.04
N PRO A 2 18.34 -47.30 14.89
CA PRO A 2 18.83 -45.93 14.86
C PRO A 2 17.69 -44.96 15.14
N HIS A 3 17.92 -44.04 16.06
CA HIS A 3 17.06 -42.88 16.35
C HIS A 3 17.09 -41.90 15.14
N THR A 4 15.95 -41.74 14.50
CA THR A 4 15.74 -40.67 13.55
C THR A 4 15.55 -39.36 14.30
N ALA A 5 16.56 -38.48 14.24
CA ALA A 5 16.45 -37.13 14.70
C ALA A 5 15.53 -36.33 13.72
N HIS A 6 14.44 -35.76 14.25
CA HIS A 6 13.64 -34.79 13.54
C HIS A 6 14.45 -33.48 13.44
N PRO A 7 14.40 -32.78 12.27
CA PRO A 7 14.99 -31.46 12.18
C PRO A 7 14.19 -30.47 13.06
N PRO A 8 14.84 -29.43 13.61
CA PRO A 8 14.15 -28.42 14.41
C PRO A 8 13.15 -27.66 13.53
N ARG A 9 11.91 -27.55 14.02
CA ARG A 9 10.92 -26.62 13.45
C ARG A 9 11.49 -25.20 13.52
N ALA A 10 11.43 -24.48 12.41
CA ALA A 10 11.70 -23.06 12.36
C ALA A 10 10.79 -22.33 13.36
N ALA A 11 11.39 -21.72 14.35
CA ALA A 11 10.71 -20.76 15.23
C ALA A 11 10.52 -19.47 14.44
N GLY A 12 9.27 -19.04 14.22
CA GLY A 12 8.97 -17.78 13.56
C GLY A 12 7.60 -17.70 12.87
N ALA A 13 6.69 -18.64 13.10
CA ALA A 13 5.33 -18.57 12.55
C ALA A 13 4.29 -18.72 13.67
N GLU A 14 4.42 -17.95 14.73
CA GLU A 14 3.38 -17.85 15.74
C GLU A 14 2.80 -16.44 15.72
N ASP A 15 1.56 -16.38 15.22
CA ASP A 15 0.58 -15.28 15.29
C ASP A 15 0.29 -14.44 14.04
N ALA A 16 0.30 -15.02 12.85
CA ALA A 16 -0.46 -14.48 11.72
C ALA A 16 -1.97 -14.68 12.01
N GLY A 17 -2.55 -13.82 12.85
CA GLY A 17 -3.94 -13.91 13.26
C GLY A 17 -4.84 -13.24 12.22
N VAL A 18 -5.93 -13.91 11.83
CA VAL A 18 -7.02 -13.28 11.08
C VAL A 18 -7.90 -12.52 12.05
N LEU A 19 -8.09 -11.22 11.81
CA LEU A 19 -9.01 -10.35 12.54
C LEU A 19 -10.24 -10.11 11.67
N MET A 20 -11.42 -9.98 12.28
CA MET A 20 -12.65 -9.77 11.52
C MET A 20 -13.07 -8.31 11.59
N GLY A 21 -13.24 -7.68 10.45
CA GLY A 21 -13.84 -6.35 10.33
C GLY A 21 -15.33 -6.35 10.65
N GLY A 22 -15.91 -5.17 10.80
CA GLY A 22 -17.34 -5.01 11.12
C GLY A 22 -18.28 -5.52 10.02
N ASP A 23 -17.81 -5.60 8.79
CA ASP A 23 -18.51 -6.18 7.63
C ASP A 23 -18.32 -7.70 7.47
N GLY A 24 -17.63 -8.34 8.43
CA GLY A 24 -17.34 -9.77 8.40
C GLY A 24 -16.18 -10.16 7.49
N ARG A 25 -15.42 -9.20 6.95
CA ARG A 25 -14.27 -9.44 6.09
C ARG A 25 -12.97 -9.51 6.91
N ALA A 26 -12.01 -10.28 6.41
CA ALA A 26 -10.78 -10.56 7.11
C ALA A 26 -9.74 -9.44 6.98
N TRP A 27 -9.10 -9.11 8.09
CA TRP A 27 -7.83 -8.40 8.17
C TRP A 27 -6.74 -9.38 8.58
N GLU A 28 -5.62 -9.31 7.91
CA GLU A 28 -4.44 -10.12 8.19
C GLU A 28 -3.48 -9.33 9.10
N ARG A 29 -3.06 -9.95 10.20
CA ARG A 29 -2.01 -9.39 11.07
C ARG A 29 -0.66 -9.73 10.48
N LEU A 30 0.15 -8.72 10.17
CA LEU A 30 1.50 -8.88 9.63
C LEU A 30 2.58 -8.85 10.72
N ALA A 31 2.38 -7.96 11.70
CA ALA A 31 3.24 -7.82 12.87
C ALA A 31 2.40 -7.23 14.01
N ASP A 32 3.02 -7.03 15.18
CA ASP A 32 2.32 -6.38 16.30
C ASP A 32 1.87 -4.97 15.91
N GLY A 33 0.56 -4.72 16.00
CA GLY A 33 -0.06 -3.45 15.63
C GLY A 33 0.00 -3.10 14.13
N VAL A 34 0.37 -4.05 13.26
CA VAL A 34 0.40 -3.89 11.79
C VAL A 34 -0.56 -4.88 11.15
N VAL A 35 -1.53 -4.37 10.42
CA VAL A 35 -2.55 -5.17 9.76
C VAL A 35 -2.72 -4.75 8.31
N ARG A 36 -3.19 -5.66 7.47
CA ARG A 36 -3.62 -5.35 6.10
C ARG A 36 -4.95 -6.02 5.79
N ARG A 37 -5.61 -5.54 4.74
CA ARG A 37 -6.79 -6.17 4.16
C ARG A 37 -6.70 -6.09 2.64
N ARG A 38 -7.09 -7.18 1.96
CA ARG A 38 -7.35 -7.20 0.52
C ARG A 38 -8.79 -6.80 0.27
N LEU A 39 -8.99 -5.84 -0.63
CA LEU A 39 -10.30 -5.35 -1.02
C LEU A 39 -10.84 -6.21 -2.16
N PRO A 40 -12.14 -6.57 -2.18
CA PRO A 40 -12.61 -7.68 -3.01
C PRO A 40 -12.70 -7.38 -4.50
N GLU A 41 -12.92 -6.12 -4.89
CA GLU A 41 -13.26 -5.81 -6.29
C GLU A 41 -12.03 -5.85 -7.20
N TRP A 42 -10.93 -5.23 -6.78
CA TRP A 42 -9.67 -5.19 -7.53
C TRP A 42 -8.52 -5.85 -6.81
N ASP A 43 -8.81 -6.51 -5.70
CA ASP A 43 -7.78 -7.12 -4.84
C ASP A 43 -6.76 -6.11 -4.27
N ALA A 44 -7.11 -4.83 -4.31
CA ALA A 44 -6.27 -3.75 -3.79
C ALA A 44 -6.02 -3.93 -2.29
N THR A 45 -4.83 -3.60 -1.85
CA THR A 45 -4.42 -3.72 -0.45
C THR A 45 -4.56 -2.38 0.28
N VAL A 46 -5.17 -2.43 1.46
CA VAL A 46 -5.08 -1.35 2.45
C VAL A 46 -4.36 -1.84 3.69
N GLY A 47 -3.52 -0.98 4.26
CA GLY A 47 -2.78 -1.26 5.49
C GLY A 47 -3.21 -0.37 6.65
N ALA A 48 -2.92 -0.82 7.88
CA ALA A 48 -3.02 0.06 9.04
C ALA A 48 -1.95 -0.28 10.08
N VAL A 49 -1.45 0.78 10.74
CA VAL A 49 -0.40 0.70 11.76
C VAL A 49 -0.86 1.46 12.99
N SER A 50 -0.79 0.84 14.18
CA SER A 50 -1.12 1.49 15.45
C SER A 50 0.11 1.99 16.18
N GLY A 51 0.00 3.18 16.75
CA GLY A 51 0.88 3.71 17.79
C GLY A 51 0.04 4.22 18.97
N ASP A 52 0.68 4.75 20.02
CA ASP A 52 -0.03 5.22 21.22
C ASP A 52 -0.85 6.48 20.95
N ASP A 53 -0.42 7.33 20.02
CA ASP A 53 -1.11 8.59 19.70
C ASP A 53 -2.22 8.42 18.65
N GLY A 54 -2.29 7.29 17.94
CA GLY A 54 -3.29 7.03 16.91
C GLY A 54 -2.89 5.95 15.93
N ALA A 55 -3.68 5.80 14.86
CA ALA A 55 -3.40 4.90 13.78
C ALA A 55 -3.08 5.65 12.48
N LEU A 56 -2.15 5.08 11.69
CA LEU A 56 -1.92 5.39 10.29
C LEU A 56 -2.71 4.40 9.45
N VAL A 57 -3.44 4.87 8.44
CA VAL A 57 -3.97 4.04 7.35
C VAL A 57 -3.07 4.20 6.12
N ILE A 58 -2.85 3.13 5.38
CA ILE A 58 -2.08 3.10 4.12
C ILE A 58 -3.07 2.71 3.04
N ASP A 59 -3.29 3.63 2.11
CA ASP A 59 -4.35 3.63 1.12
C ASP A 59 -5.77 3.61 1.71
N THR A 60 -6.78 3.90 0.89
CA THR A 60 -8.10 4.25 1.41
C THR A 60 -9.25 3.58 0.67
N GLY A 61 -8.95 2.79 -0.37
CA GLY A 61 -9.93 2.09 -1.19
C GLY A 61 -10.52 2.95 -2.31
N SER A 62 -11.41 2.33 -3.08
CA SER A 62 -11.93 2.79 -4.36
C SER A 62 -13.19 3.65 -4.29
N SER A 63 -13.80 3.81 -3.11
CA SER A 63 -15.00 4.60 -2.91
C SER A 63 -15.13 5.15 -1.49
N LEU A 64 -16.00 6.15 -1.31
CA LEU A 64 -16.28 6.70 0.02
C LEU A 64 -16.87 5.63 0.96
N ARG A 65 -17.71 4.75 0.44
CA ARG A 65 -18.30 3.65 1.18
C ARG A 65 -17.25 2.67 1.68
N GLU A 66 -16.32 2.29 0.82
CA GLU A 66 -15.22 1.39 1.16
C GLU A 66 -14.27 2.05 2.18
N GLY A 67 -13.87 3.30 1.96
CA GLY A 67 -13.07 4.07 2.91
C GLY A 67 -13.73 4.21 4.27
N ALA A 68 -15.06 4.40 4.34
CA ALA A 68 -15.80 4.47 5.60
C ALA A 68 -15.74 3.13 6.37
N GLY A 69 -15.86 2.00 5.65
CA GLY A 69 -15.67 0.66 6.21
C GLY A 69 -14.26 0.45 6.76
N ILE A 70 -13.23 0.80 5.97
CA ILE A 70 -11.82 0.73 6.38
C ILE A 70 -11.59 1.54 7.66
N ARG A 71 -12.06 2.80 7.70
CA ARG A 71 -11.91 3.67 8.88
C ARG A 71 -12.57 3.07 10.13
N ALA A 72 -13.77 2.51 9.98
CA ALA A 72 -14.49 1.88 11.09
C ALA A 72 -13.73 0.65 11.59
N ASP A 73 -13.27 -0.22 10.70
CA ASP A 73 -12.53 -1.43 11.02
C ASP A 73 -11.20 -1.10 11.71
N VAL A 74 -10.40 -0.20 11.15
CA VAL A 74 -9.11 0.21 11.75
C VAL A 74 -9.32 0.74 13.17
N THR A 75 -10.37 1.55 13.37
CA THR A 75 -10.68 2.08 14.70
C THR A 75 -11.07 0.97 15.68
N ALA A 76 -11.87 0.00 15.23
CA ALA A 76 -12.33 -1.11 16.09
C ALA A 76 -11.22 -2.12 16.38
N LEU A 77 -10.44 -2.52 15.37
CA LEU A 77 -9.41 -3.56 15.49
C LEU A 77 -8.17 -3.08 16.25
N LEU A 78 -7.73 -1.86 16.01
CA LEU A 78 -6.53 -1.30 16.64
C LEU A 78 -6.84 -0.50 17.91
N GLY A 79 -8.13 -0.22 18.20
CA GLY A 79 -8.54 0.58 19.35
C GLY A 79 -8.04 2.02 19.31
N ARG A 80 -7.68 2.52 18.12
CA ARG A 80 -7.06 3.82 17.89
C ARG A 80 -7.80 4.61 16.81
N ARG A 81 -7.93 5.92 17.01
CA ARG A 81 -8.45 6.81 15.97
C ARG A 81 -7.42 6.96 14.86
N VAL A 82 -7.86 6.93 13.59
CA VAL A 82 -6.99 7.26 12.45
C VAL A 82 -6.65 8.76 12.49
N ARG A 83 -5.37 9.07 12.57
CA ARG A 83 -4.82 10.43 12.60
C ARG A 83 -3.95 10.73 11.39
N TRP A 84 -3.47 9.70 10.70
CA TRP A 84 -2.61 9.80 9.54
C TRP A 84 -3.11 8.88 8.43
N ALA A 85 -2.94 9.33 7.20
CA ALA A 85 -3.13 8.52 6.01
C ALA A 85 -1.92 8.67 5.09
N ALA A 86 -1.39 7.59 4.56
CA ALA A 86 -0.35 7.59 3.53
C ALA A 86 -0.95 6.99 2.26
N LEU A 87 -0.87 7.72 1.15
CA LEU A 87 -1.31 7.26 -0.16
C LEU A 87 -0.07 6.78 -0.93
N THR A 88 -0.09 5.53 -1.36
CA THR A 88 1.05 4.92 -2.08
C THR A 88 1.22 5.54 -3.45
N HIS A 89 0.13 5.77 -4.17
CA HIS A 89 0.11 6.42 -5.47
C HIS A 89 -1.31 6.93 -5.80
N PRO A 90 -1.50 7.79 -6.82
CA PRO A 90 -2.76 8.48 -7.05
C PRO A 90 -3.74 7.76 -8.00
N HIS A 91 -3.88 6.42 -7.94
CA HIS A 91 -4.92 5.69 -8.67
C HIS A 91 -6.21 5.56 -7.86
N PHE A 92 -7.35 5.43 -8.53
CA PHE A 92 -8.68 5.55 -7.93
C PHE A 92 -8.93 4.52 -6.81
N ASP A 93 -8.48 3.30 -6.99
CA ASP A 93 -8.67 2.18 -6.05
C ASP A 93 -7.83 2.29 -4.77
N HIS A 94 -6.88 3.22 -4.74
CA HIS A 94 -6.06 3.57 -3.57
C HIS A 94 -6.50 4.88 -2.89
N VAL A 95 -7.11 5.83 -3.63
CA VAL A 95 -7.30 7.20 -3.10
C VAL A 95 -8.75 7.65 -2.95
N PHE A 96 -9.74 7.02 -3.60
CA PHE A 96 -11.11 7.52 -3.63
C PHE A 96 -11.81 7.51 -2.27
N GLY A 97 -11.36 6.67 -1.33
CA GLY A 97 -11.85 6.67 0.04
C GLY A 97 -11.28 7.77 0.93
N THR A 98 -10.30 8.57 0.47
CA THR A 98 -9.52 9.48 1.34
C THR A 98 -10.36 10.53 2.06
N ALA A 99 -11.42 11.05 1.43
CA ALA A 99 -12.25 12.12 1.99
C ALA A 99 -12.93 11.74 3.32
N VAL A 100 -13.20 10.45 3.55
CA VAL A 100 -13.84 10.00 4.81
C VAL A 100 -12.89 10.07 6.01
N PHE A 101 -11.58 10.19 5.77
CA PHE A 101 -10.56 10.35 6.82
C PHE A 101 -10.37 11.83 7.19
N SER A 102 -11.44 12.62 7.13
CA SER A 102 -11.41 14.04 7.49
C SER A 102 -10.81 14.26 8.89
N GLY A 103 -9.85 15.17 8.98
CA GLY A 103 -9.08 15.45 10.21
C GLY A 103 -7.84 14.57 10.39
N ALA A 104 -7.57 13.61 9.51
CA ALA A 104 -6.26 12.95 9.40
C ALA A 104 -5.28 13.83 8.61
N GLN A 105 -3.98 13.68 8.93
CA GLN A 105 -2.90 14.24 8.12
C GLN A 105 -2.64 13.29 6.95
N VAL A 106 -2.81 13.78 5.71
CA VAL A 106 -2.67 12.96 4.50
C VAL A 106 -1.32 13.22 3.84
N TYR A 107 -0.53 12.16 3.70
CA TYR A 107 0.81 12.13 3.11
C TYR A 107 0.76 11.42 1.74
N ALA A 108 1.51 11.91 0.79
CA ALA A 108 1.75 11.26 -0.49
C ALA A 108 3.08 11.73 -1.09
N ALA A 109 3.56 11.10 -2.13
CA ALA A 109 4.72 11.57 -2.88
C ALA A 109 4.51 13.01 -3.38
N VAL A 110 5.58 13.80 -3.43
CA VAL A 110 5.55 15.17 -3.95
C VAL A 110 4.97 15.16 -5.38
N GLY A 111 4.05 16.09 -5.65
CA GLY A 111 3.35 16.19 -6.94
C GLY A 111 1.99 15.49 -6.96
N ALA A 112 1.72 14.48 -6.13
CA ALA A 112 0.46 13.74 -6.11
C ALA A 112 -0.76 14.65 -5.91
N ALA A 113 -0.69 15.64 -5.02
CA ALA A 113 -1.79 16.60 -4.84
C ALA A 113 -2.14 17.36 -6.14
N ALA A 114 -1.12 17.83 -6.85
CA ALA A 114 -1.31 18.53 -8.12
C ALA A 114 -1.77 17.60 -9.25
N PHE A 115 -1.41 16.32 -9.19
CA PHE A 115 -1.92 15.29 -10.09
C PHE A 115 -3.41 15.08 -9.87
N LEU A 116 -3.84 14.84 -8.64
CA LEU A 116 -5.25 14.63 -8.28
C LEU A 116 -6.11 15.84 -8.66
N ASP A 117 -5.61 17.07 -8.48
CA ASP A 117 -6.30 18.29 -8.89
C ASP A 117 -6.58 18.39 -10.40
N ARG A 118 -5.65 17.88 -11.21
CA ARG A 118 -5.76 17.97 -12.66
C ARG A 118 -6.48 16.78 -13.30
N HIS A 119 -6.49 15.63 -12.63
CA HIS A 119 -6.92 14.36 -13.22
C HIS A 119 -8.15 13.73 -12.56
N GLY A 120 -8.87 14.47 -11.70
CA GLY A 120 -10.06 13.92 -11.00
C GLY A 120 -11.11 13.33 -11.95
N GLU A 121 -11.38 14.01 -13.09
CA GLU A 121 -12.30 13.47 -14.12
C GLU A 121 -11.75 12.21 -14.79
N ALA A 122 -10.45 12.19 -15.11
CA ALA A 122 -9.81 11.01 -15.71
C ALA A 122 -9.81 9.82 -14.76
N LEU A 123 -9.56 10.04 -13.47
CA LEU A 123 -9.65 9.00 -12.43
C LEU A 123 -11.07 8.45 -12.28
N ARG A 124 -12.09 9.33 -12.36
CA ARG A 124 -13.50 8.89 -12.38
C ARG A 124 -13.78 8.00 -13.59
N ASP A 125 -13.39 8.47 -14.78
CA ASP A 125 -13.64 7.72 -16.02
C ASP A 125 -12.90 6.39 -16.03
N ASP A 126 -11.70 6.34 -15.48
CA ASP A 126 -10.92 5.12 -15.29
C ASP A 126 -11.60 4.15 -14.31
N ALA A 127 -12.05 4.65 -13.16
CA ALA A 127 -12.80 3.85 -12.18
C ALA A 127 -14.06 3.23 -12.79
N VAL A 128 -14.82 3.99 -13.58
CA VAL A 128 -16.02 3.49 -14.29
C VAL A 128 -15.63 2.45 -15.33
N ALA A 129 -14.56 2.68 -16.08
CA ALA A 129 -14.07 1.72 -17.07
C ALA A 129 -13.65 0.38 -16.44
N HIS A 130 -13.18 0.41 -15.19
CA HIS A 130 -12.84 -0.77 -14.41
C HIS A 130 -14.03 -1.36 -13.61
N GLY A 131 -15.22 -0.79 -13.73
CA GLY A 131 -16.46 -1.37 -13.19
C GLY A 131 -16.99 -0.76 -11.90
N LEU A 132 -16.38 0.33 -11.39
CA LEU A 132 -16.99 1.09 -10.29
C LEU A 132 -18.30 1.73 -10.78
N PRO A 133 -19.41 1.66 -10.01
CA PRO A 133 -20.66 2.33 -10.36
C PRO A 133 -20.42 3.83 -10.61
N GLU A 134 -21.04 4.38 -11.66
CA GLU A 134 -20.83 5.77 -12.09
C GLU A 134 -21.14 6.78 -10.99
N ASP A 135 -22.17 6.53 -10.19
CA ASP A 135 -22.56 7.38 -9.06
C ASP A 135 -21.53 7.32 -7.91
N GLU A 136 -20.97 6.15 -7.59
CA GLU A 136 -19.91 6.01 -6.59
C GLU A 136 -18.62 6.68 -7.07
N ALA A 137 -18.26 6.52 -8.34
CA ALA A 137 -17.08 7.16 -8.93
C ALA A 137 -17.20 8.68 -8.94
N ALA A 138 -18.37 9.21 -9.34
CA ALA A 138 -18.64 10.64 -9.35
C ALA A 138 -18.60 11.24 -7.94
N GLU A 139 -19.26 10.58 -6.95
CA GLU A 139 -19.26 11.02 -5.56
C GLU A 139 -17.83 11.11 -4.99
N ALA A 140 -17.00 10.11 -5.25
CA ALA A 140 -15.62 10.09 -4.77
C ALA A 140 -14.75 11.16 -5.45
N ALA A 141 -14.89 11.31 -6.76
CA ALA A 141 -14.14 12.32 -7.53
C ALA A 141 -14.51 13.77 -7.15
N ASP A 142 -15.79 14.04 -6.87
CA ASP A 142 -16.28 15.37 -6.48
C ASP A 142 -15.69 15.86 -5.14
N VAL A 143 -15.38 14.94 -4.24
CA VAL A 143 -14.83 15.24 -2.91
C VAL A 143 -13.38 14.76 -2.74
N LEU A 144 -12.68 14.50 -3.82
CA LEU A 144 -11.34 13.95 -3.83
C LEU A 144 -10.39 14.74 -2.91
N ALA A 145 -9.91 14.09 -1.86
CA ALA A 145 -9.09 14.76 -0.85
C ALA A 145 -7.66 14.95 -1.34
N ARG A 146 -7.13 16.16 -1.14
CA ARG A 146 -5.74 16.49 -1.47
C ARG A 146 -4.79 16.08 -0.35
N PRO A 147 -3.74 15.31 -0.65
CA PRO A 147 -2.63 15.16 0.28
C PRO A 147 -2.00 16.53 0.57
N HIS A 148 -1.88 16.88 1.84
CA HIS A 148 -1.34 18.18 2.23
C HIS A 148 0.06 18.10 2.86
N HIS A 149 0.61 16.88 2.98
CA HIS A 149 1.97 16.61 3.42
C HIS A 149 2.78 15.91 2.31
N PRO A 150 3.46 16.67 1.42
CA PRO A 150 4.25 16.06 0.34
C PRO A 150 5.55 15.45 0.86
N VAL A 151 5.86 14.24 0.41
CA VAL A 151 7.11 13.53 0.70
C VAL A 151 8.00 13.55 -0.54
N SER A 152 9.14 14.25 -0.50
CA SER A 152 10.08 14.37 -1.63
C SER A 152 11.29 13.43 -1.55
N GLY A 153 11.48 12.79 -0.41
CA GLY A 153 12.56 11.84 -0.13
C GLY A 153 12.11 10.84 0.91
N GLN A 154 12.66 10.93 2.11
CA GLN A 154 12.28 10.11 3.26
C GLN A 154 11.74 11.00 4.37
N LEU A 155 10.66 10.54 5.02
CA LEU A 155 10.04 11.18 6.18
C LEU A 155 9.71 10.12 7.23
N THR A 156 10.17 10.30 8.45
CA THR A 156 9.77 9.46 9.59
C THR A 156 8.60 10.09 10.32
N LEU A 157 7.54 9.31 10.54
CA LEU A 157 6.40 9.65 11.38
C LEU A 157 6.51 8.89 12.69
N ASP A 158 6.39 9.58 13.81
CA ASP A 158 6.16 8.96 15.12
C ASP A 158 4.66 8.92 15.42
N LEU A 159 4.14 7.70 15.57
CA LEU A 159 2.73 7.47 15.89
C LEU A 159 2.47 7.37 17.40
N GLY A 160 3.42 7.82 18.23
CA GLY A 160 3.46 7.64 19.67
C GLY A 160 4.20 6.35 20.03
N GLY A 161 5.54 6.44 20.04
CA GLY A 161 6.44 5.32 20.35
C GLY A 161 6.56 4.24 19.24
N ARG A 162 5.95 4.47 18.09
CA ARG A 162 6.10 3.64 16.88
C ARG A 162 6.46 4.52 15.70
N GLU A 163 7.64 4.32 15.16
CA GLU A 163 8.07 4.99 13.95
C GLU A 163 7.56 4.27 12.69
N VAL A 164 7.21 5.06 11.69
CA VAL A 164 6.89 4.62 10.33
C VAL A 164 7.66 5.50 9.35
N VAL A 165 8.28 4.91 8.34
CA VAL A 165 9.10 5.63 7.39
C VAL A 165 8.40 5.68 6.04
N LEU A 166 8.06 6.88 5.58
CA LEU A 166 7.51 7.15 4.26
C LEU A 166 8.65 7.47 3.31
N VAL A 167 8.72 6.79 2.16
CA VAL A 167 9.81 6.96 1.20
C VAL A 167 9.25 7.19 -0.20
N ASN A 168 9.59 8.32 -0.81
CA ASN A 168 9.34 8.53 -2.23
C ASN A 168 10.31 7.66 -3.04
N VAL A 169 9.81 6.60 -3.64
CA VAL A 169 10.59 5.62 -4.40
C VAL A 169 10.41 5.76 -5.91
N GLY A 170 9.40 6.55 -6.34
CA GLY A 170 9.10 6.79 -7.75
C GLY A 170 10.11 7.69 -8.46
N PRO A 171 9.81 8.04 -9.71
CA PRO A 171 8.66 7.54 -10.49
C PRO A 171 8.92 6.13 -11.03
N ALA A 172 7.87 5.32 -11.12
CA ALA A 172 7.93 3.96 -11.65
C ALA A 172 6.57 3.46 -12.16
N HIS A 173 5.68 2.94 -11.26
CA HIS A 173 4.30 2.59 -11.60
C HIS A 173 3.48 3.84 -11.97
N THR A 174 3.69 4.91 -11.20
CA THR A 174 3.22 6.27 -11.53
C THR A 174 4.38 7.27 -11.45
N GLU A 175 4.09 8.55 -11.66
CA GLU A 175 5.04 9.64 -11.38
C GLU A 175 5.23 9.89 -9.87
N HIS A 176 4.32 9.36 -9.01
CA HIS A 176 4.18 9.75 -7.62
C HIS A 176 4.09 8.54 -6.66
N ASP A 177 5.04 7.61 -6.74
CA ASP A 177 5.04 6.39 -5.92
C ASP A 177 5.71 6.59 -4.56
N LEU A 178 5.01 6.15 -3.51
CA LEU A 178 5.42 6.21 -2.12
C LEU A 178 5.40 4.79 -1.53
N ALA A 179 6.49 4.38 -0.90
CA ALA A 179 6.53 3.18 -0.07
C ALA A 179 6.43 3.55 1.42
N VAL A 180 5.91 2.61 2.21
CA VAL A 180 5.78 2.77 3.66
C VAL A 180 6.49 1.62 4.36
N LEU A 181 7.61 1.90 5.03
CA LEU A 181 8.29 0.95 5.90
C LEU A 181 7.79 1.08 7.33
N VAL A 182 7.39 -0.03 7.91
CA VAL A 182 7.12 -0.17 9.35
C VAL A 182 8.23 -1.02 9.95
N PRO A 183 9.20 -0.42 10.65
CA PRO A 183 10.27 -1.17 11.31
C PRO A 183 9.72 -2.10 12.39
N GLY A 184 10.25 -3.32 12.45
CA GLY A 184 9.81 -4.33 13.40
C GLY A 184 10.58 -5.66 13.27
N ASP A 185 9.97 -6.72 13.75
CA ASP A 185 10.45 -8.09 13.59
C ASP A 185 9.24 -8.99 13.22
N PRO A 186 9.03 -9.24 11.91
CA PRO A 186 9.78 -8.70 10.75
C PRO A 186 9.47 -7.22 10.44
N ASP A 187 10.34 -6.56 9.68
CA ASP A 187 10.03 -5.31 9.00
C ASP A 187 8.88 -5.52 7.98
N VAL A 188 7.99 -4.53 7.82
CA VAL A 188 6.89 -4.59 6.84
C VAL A 188 7.01 -3.41 5.88
N VAL A 189 7.03 -3.70 4.57
CA VAL A 189 7.10 -2.68 3.51
C VAL A 189 5.84 -2.73 2.68
N PHE A 190 5.00 -1.70 2.79
CA PHE A 190 3.88 -1.51 1.87
C PHE A 190 4.40 -0.85 0.60
N CYS A 191 4.22 -1.53 -0.53
CA CYS A 191 4.87 -1.22 -1.80
C CYS A 191 3.98 -0.41 -2.75
N GLY A 192 2.64 -0.41 -2.53
CA GLY A 192 1.69 -0.04 -3.58
C GLY A 192 1.91 -0.91 -4.82
N ASP A 193 1.50 -0.42 -5.96
CA ASP A 193 1.54 -1.14 -7.24
C ASP A 193 2.93 -1.21 -7.88
N LEU A 194 3.95 -0.79 -7.13
CA LEU A 194 5.33 -1.11 -7.51
C LEU A 194 5.57 -2.61 -7.49
N VAL A 195 4.86 -3.34 -6.62
CA VAL A 195 4.88 -4.80 -6.55
C VAL A 195 3.45 -5.31 -6.74
N GLU A 196 3.27 -6.21 -7.71
CA GLU A 196 2.03 -6.87 -8.06
C GLU A 196 2.17 -8.38 -7.87
N GLU A 197 1.26 -9.01 -7.13
CA GLU A 197 1.31 -10.47 -6.92
C GLU A 197 0.13 -11.17 -7.61
N SER A 198 -1.04 -10.55 -7.67
CA SER A 198 -2.23 -11.19 -8.24
C SER A 198 -2.28 -11.18 -9.77
N ASP A 199 -1.53 -10.30 -10.42
CA ASP A 199 -1.46 -10.20 -11.89
C ASP A 199 -0.09 -9.67 -12.35
N GLU A 200 0.09 -9.44 -13.66
CA GLU A 200 1.28 -8.78 -14.20
C GLU A 200 1.30 -7.29 -13.82
N PRO A 201 2.47 -6.73 -13.50
CA PRO A 201 2.62 -5.30 -13.23
C PRO A 201 2.09 -4.43 -14.37
N GLN A 202 1.13 -3.58 -14.05
CA GLN A 202 0.41 -2.74 -15.01
C GLN A 202 1.17 -1.42 -15.24
N ALA A 203 1.61 -1.18 -16.47
CA ALA A 203 2.23 0.08 -16.90
C ALA A 203 1.20 0.93 -17.64
N GLY A 204 0.51 1.80 -16.90
CA GLY A 204 -0.45 2.76 -17.42
C GLY A 204 0.19 3.91 -18.21
N ALA A 205 -0.61 4.86 -18.62
CA ALA A 205 -0.16 6.02 -19.42
C ALA A 205 0.76 6.96 -18.63
N ASP A 206 0.68 6.96 -17.31
CA ASP A 206 1.46 7.74 -16.35
C ASP A 206 2.66 6.98 -15.77
N ALA A 207 2.87 5.72 -16.20
CA ALA A 207 3.99 4.91 -15.77
C ALA A 207 5.33 5.37 -16.36
N HIS A 208 6.40 5.05 -15.64
CA HIS A 208 7.80 5.25 -16.04
C HIS A 208 8.54 3.90 -16.13
N PRO A 209 8.22 3.04 -17.11
CA PRO A 209 8.65 1.65 -17.12
C PRO A 209 10.16 1.45 -17.02
N ALA A 210 10.95 2.31 -17.69
CA ALA A 210 12.41 2.27 -17.66
C ALA A 210 13.02 2.55 -16.27
N ARG A 211 12.26 3.18 -15.37
CA ARG A 211 12.70 3.51 -14.00
C ARG A 211 12.22 2.50 -12.95
N TRP A 212 11.27 1.66 -13.31
CA TRP A 212 10.64 0.72 -12.39
C TRP A 212 11.62 -0.28 -11.74
N PRO A 213 12.54 -0.92 -12.49
CA PRO A 213 13.55 -1.78 -11.86
C PRO A 213 14.38 -1.08 -10.78
N ALA A 214 14.74 0.19 -10.99
CA ALA A 214 15.48 0.96 -9.98
C ALA A 214 14.64 1.34 -8.76
N ALA A 215 13.31 1.49 -8.90
CA ALA A 215 12.41 1.68 -7.76
C ALA A 215 12.33 0.40 -6.91
N LEU A 216 12.26 -0.79 -7.54
CA LEU A 216 12.30 -2.06 -6.83
C LEU A 216 13.64 -2.30 -6.13
N ASP A 217 14.78 -1.89 -6.73
CA ASP A 217 16.09 -1.92 -6.05
C ASP A 217 16.06 -1.06 -4.78
N ARG A 218 15.37 0.10 -4.78
CA ARG A 218 15.19 0.94 -3.58
C ARG A 218 14.29 0.28 -2.53
N LEU A 219 13.21 -0.40 -2.94
CA LEU A 219 12.36 -1.17 -2.02
C LEU A 219 13.15 -2.27 -1.33
N LEU A 220 13.95 -3.03 -2.09
CA LEU A 220 14.81 -4.08 -1.54
C LEU A 220 15.87 -3.53 -0.58
N ALA A 221 16.45 -2.37 -0.91
CA ALA A 221 17.41 -1.70 -0.01
C ALA A 221 16.73 -1.15 1.27
N LEU A 222 15.44 -0.83 1.19
CA LEU A 222 14.65 -0.32 2.32
C LEU A 222 14.27 -1.43 3.31
N GLY A 223 13.71 -2.54 2.82
CA GLY A 223 13.20 -3.62 3.66
C GLY A 223 14.24 -4.72 3.95
N GLY A 224 15.15 -4.98 3.02
CA GLY A 224 16.14 -6.07 3.16
C GLY A 224 15.56 -7.46 2.88
N GLU A 225 16.29 -8.49 3.26
CA GLU A 225 15.99 -9.88 2.92
C GLU A 225 14.86 -10.51 3.74
N GLU A 226 14.71 -10.10 4.98
CA GLU A 226 13.79 -10.71 5.95
C GLU A 226 12.46 -9.96 6.08
N ALA A 227 12.29 -8.85 5.36
CA ALA A 227 11.07 -8.05 5.40
C ALA A 227 9.90 -8.76 4.71
N LEU A 228 8.69 -8.45 5.18
CA LEU A 228 7.44 -8.73 4.47
C LEU A 228 7.17 -7.58 3.49
N TYR A 229 7.05 -7.90 2.22
CA TYR A 229 6.66 -6.94 1.20
C TYR A 229 5.17 -7.10 0.90
N VAL A 230 4.45 -6.00 1.04
CA VAL A 230 2.99 -5.96 0.87
C VAL A 230 2.69 -5.28 -0.46
N PRO A 231 2.30 -6.04 -1.50
CA PRO A 231 1.94 -5.50 -2.80
C PRO A 231 0.71 -4.60 -2.75
N GLY A 232 0.54 -3.76 -3.77
CA GLY A 232 -0.71 -3.04 -3.99
C GLY A 232 -1.86 -3.99 -4.25
N HIS A 233 -1.61 -5.08 -4.97
CA HIS A 233 -2.58 -6.14 -5.23
C HIS A 233 -1.98 -7.52 -4.95
N GLY A 234 -2.76 -8.39 -4.32
CA GLY A 234 -2.37 -9.78 -4.10
C GLY A 234 -1.87 -10.10 -2.69
N ALA A 235 -1.16 -11.23 -2.56
CA ALA A 235 -0.65 -11.76 -1.31
C ALA A 235 0.66 -11.07 -0.87
N VAL A 236 0.99 -11.15 0.43
CA VAL A 236 2.31 -10.74 0.94
C VAL A 236 3.40 -11.61 0.32
N VAL A 237 4.50 -10.97 -0.06
CA VAL A 237 5.63 -11.61 -0.72
C VAL A 237 6.94 -11.36 0.03
N ASP A 238 7.98 -12.09 -0.35
CA ASP A 238 9.34 -11.94 0.17
C ASP A 238 10.25 -11.14 -0.78
N ALA A 239 11.47 -10.88 -0.35
CA ALA A 239 12.47 -10.20 -1.16
C ALA A 239 12.83 -10.97 -2.45
N ALA A 240 12.71 -12.30 -2.46
CA ALA A 240 13.00 -13.10 -3.65
C ALA A 240 11.97 -12.85 -4.76
N PHE A 241 10.69 -12.72 -4.39
CA PHE A 241 9.63 -12.34 -5.34
C PHE A 241 9.88 -10.95 -5.93
N VAL A 242 10.17 -9.95 -5.09
CA VAL A 242 10.44 -8.58 -5.55
C VAL A 242 11.64 -8.55 -6.51
N ARG A 243 12.70 -9.32 -6.25
CA ARG A 243 13.84 -9.46 -7.17
C ARG A 243 13.43 -10.09 -8.51
N ALA A 244 12.62 -11.16 -8.47
CA ALA A 244 12.17 -11.82 -9.68
C ALA A 244 11.32 -10.86 -10.56
N GLN A 245 10.40 -10.12 -9.96
CA GLN A 245 9.62 -9.10 -10.66
C GLN A 245 10.51 -7.97 -11.21
N ARG A 246 11.49 -7.52 -10.43
CA ARG A 246 12.47 -6.52 -10.87
C ARG A 246 13.24 -6.98 -12.11
N GLU A 247 13.69 -8.24 -12.15
CA GLU A 247 14.40 -8.80 -13.31
C GLU A 247 13.48 -8.94 -14.53
N GLU A 248 12.22 -9.33 -14.31
CA GLU A 248 11.22 -9.41 -15.36
C GLU A 248 10.94 -8.04 -15.98
N LEU A 249 10.66 -7.02 -15.15
CA LEU A 249 10.44 -5.66 -15.62
C LEU A 249 11.66 -5.08 -16.34
N ALA A 250 12.87 -5.38 -15.87
CA ALA A 250 14.10 -4.97 -16.54
C ALA A 250 14.20 -5.59 -17.95
N ARG A 251 13.79 -6.86 -18.14
CA ARG A 251 13.73 -7.50 -19.45
C ARG A 251 12.62 -6.97 -20.34
N ARG A 252 11.41 -6.79 -19.75
CA ARG A 252 10.20 -6.33 -20.46
C ARG A 252 10.37 -4.92 -21.01
N PHE A 253 11.03 -4.05 -20.24
CA PHE A 253 11.21 -2.64 -20.58
C PHE A 253 12.64 -2.30 -21.04
N ALA A 254 13.49 -3.30 -21.26
CA ALA A 254 14.76 -3.10 -21.96
C ALA A 254 14.46 -2.56 -23.36
N GLY A 255 15.02 -1.40 -23.67
CA GLY A 255 14.95 -0.87 -25.05
C GLY A 255 15.67 -1.80 -26.02
N PRO A 256 15.43 -1.67 -27.34
CA PRO A 256 16.04 -2.53 -28.35
C PRO A 256 17.58 -2.47 -28.43
N ASP A 257 18.22 -1.63 -27.62
CA ASP A 257 19.68 -1.41 -27.57
C ASP A 257 20.28 -1.64 -26.16
N ALA A 258 19.62 -2.43 -25.27
CA ALA A 258 20.14 -2.74 -23.94
C ALA A 258 20.90 -4.08 -23.89
#